data_22ef18b16d2883e2b9d254ed6f0bcc29
#
_entry.id   22ef18b16d2883e2b9d254ed6f0bcc29
#
_cell.length_a   1.000
_cell.length_b   1.000
_cell.length_c   1.000
_cell.angle_alpha   90.00
_cell.angle_beta   90.00
_cell.angle_gamma   90.00
#
_symmetry.space_group_name_H-M   'P 1'
#
loop_
_entity.id
_entity.type
_entity.pdbx_description
1 polymer ?
#
loop_
_entity_poly.entity_id
_entity_poly.type
_entity_poly.pdbx_seq_one_letter_code
_entity_poly.pdbx_strand_id
1 'polypeptide(L)'
;GESYIFNNHLLYAKWLDDIEQAQKENGAVPDVAPNYWDVCTDNMTWPGAYLIIANMLYDQFGDKQPIIKHYPSMKKWMRYMKDKYMVDHIMTKDNFGDWCMPPESPELIHSKDPSRITEAAVLGTTFYYYLSNLMVRFAALAGYPQDAENFRKESELVKEAFNSKYLHTELGYYSNNTVTANILSLRFGMVPEAYKEVVFRNIVEKTMKDFNGHVSTGLVGILSLI
;
A
#
# COMPACT_ATOMS: atom_id res chain seq x y z
N GLY A 1 5.26 13.34 4.98
CA GLY A 1 4.88 14.71 5.42
C GLY A 1 6.08 15.60 5.64
N GLU A 2 7.04 15.19 6.45
CA GLU A 2 8.19 16.04 6.80
C GLU A 2 9.12 16.36 5.63
N SER A 3 9.20 15.51 4.60
CA SER A 3 10.00 15.76 3.40
C SER A 3 9.58 17.03 2.63
N TYR A 4 8.36 17.52 2.85
CA TYR A 4 7.89 18.79 2.32
C TYR A 4 8.33 20.01 3.16
N ILE A 5 8.81 19.76 4.37
CA ILE A 5 9.16 20.82 5.34
C ILE A 5 10.67 20.92 5.47
N PHE A 6 11.36 19.79 5.48
CA PHE A 6 12.80 19.70 5.71
C PHE A 6 13.53 19.20 4.45
N ASN A 7 14.69 19.77 4.16
CA ASN A 7 15.58 19.29 3.09
C ASN A 7 16.37 18.06 3.57
N ASN A 8 15.68 16.94 3.76
CA ASN A 8 16.23 15.72 4.33
C ASN A 8 16.35 14.57 3.30
N HIS A 9 16.48 14.89 2.00
CA HIS A 9 16.55 13.89 0.94
C HIS A 9 17.71 12.91 1.12
N LEU A 10 18.88 13.36 1.60
CA LEU A 10 20.04 12.50 1.86
C LEU A 10 19.77 11.48 2.98
N LEU A 11 19.00 11.86 4.00
CA LEU A 11 18.57 10.95 5.06
C LEU A 11 17.71 9.82 4.47
N TYR A 12 16.75 10.15 3.64
CA TYR A 12 15.88 9.17 3.00
C TYR A 12 16.64 8.29 2.00
N ALA A 13 17.56 8.86 1.21
CA ALA A 13 18.41 8.07 0.32
C ALA A 13 19.27 7.06 1.11
N LYS A 14 19.87 7.50 2.23
CA LYS A 14 20.60 6.62 3.14
C LYS A 14 19.70 5.53 3.76
N TRP A 15 18.46 5.87 4.11
CA TRP A 15 17.53 4.89 4.67
C TRP A 15 17.16 3.80 3.67
N LEU A 16 17.08 4.10 2.38
CA LEU A 16 16.91 3.07 1.36
C LEU A 16 18.09 2.10 1.31
N ASP A 17 19.32 2.58 1.54
CA ASP A 17 20.50 1.71 1.69
C ASP A 17 20.36 0.77 2.90
N ASP A 18 19.86 1.27 4.03
CA ASP A 18 19.65 0.47 5.23
C ASP A 18 18.57 -0.60 5.02
N ILE A 19 17.51 -0.28 4.27
CA ILE A 19 16.47 -1.24 3.91
C ILE A 19 17.04 -2.35 3.03
N GLU A 20 17.83 -2.00 2.00
CA GLU A 20 18.49 -2.99 1.14
C GLU A 20 19.44 -3.90 1.93
N GLN A 21 20.27 -3.32 2.81
CA GLN A 21 21.19 -4.09 3.66
C GLN A 21 20.46 -5.05 4.63
N ALA A 22 19.24 -4.68 5.05
CA ALA A 22 18.41 -5.53 5.91
C ALA A 22 17.63 -6.61 5.13
N GLN A 23 17.60 -6.55 3.79
CA GLN A 23 16.88 -7.53 2.98
C GLN A 23 17.48 -8.92 3.13
N LYS A 24 16.64 -9.92 3.41
CA LYS A 24 17.05 -11.33 3.56
C LYS A 24 17.41 -11.95 2.20
N GLU A 25 18.20 -13.02 2.23
CA GLU A 25 18.63 -13.73 1.01
C GLU A 25 17.44 -14.22 0.15
N ASN A 26 16.34 -14.63 0.79
CA ASN A 26 15.12 -15.04 0.10
C ASN A 26 14.33 -13.90 -0.53
N GLY A 27 14.69 -12.64 -0.26
CA GLY A 27 14.03 -11.46 -0.79
C GLY A 27 13.10 -10.74 0.20
N ALA A 28 12.83 -11.32 1.36
CA ALA A 28 12.02 -10.66 2.38
C ALA A 28 12.66 -9.35 2.85
N VAL A 29 11.83 -8.31 3.03
CA VAL A 29 12.22 -7.02 3.58
C VAL A 29 11.61 -6.90 4.97
N PRO A 30 12.40 -6.59 6.02
CA PRO A 30 11.89 -6.39 7.37
C PRO A 30 10.91 -5.21 7.46
N ASP A 31 10.05 -5.24 8.49
CA ASP A 31 9.10 -4.16 8.76
C ASP A 31 9.76 -2.86 9.24
N VAL A 32 10.99 -2.98 9.77
CA VAL A 32 11.82 -1.85 10.22
C VAL A 32 13.25 -1.98 9.70
N ALA A 33 13.86 -0.86 9.39
CA ALA A 33 15.27 -0.80 9.01
C ALA A 33 15.93 0.43 9.67
N PRO A 34 17.10 0.28 10.30
CA PRO A 34 17.84 -0.97 10.53
C PRO A 34 17.03 -2.01 11.31
N ASN A 35 17.23 -3.30 10.99
CA ASN A 35 16.44 -4.40 11.55
C ASN A 35 16.92 -4.80 12.97
N TYR A 36 16.82 -3.86 13.91
CA TYR A 36 17.29 -4.05 15.28
C TYR A 36 16.50 -5.12 16.05
N TRP A 37 15.18 -5.21 15.82
CA TRP A 37 14.30 -6.14 16.54
C TRP A 37 14.02 -7.44 15.79
N ASP A 38 14.65 -7.67 14.65
CA ASP A 38 14.39 -8.82 13.75
C ASP A 38 12.89 -9.02 13.43
N VAL A 39 12.18 -7.92 13.21
CA VAL A 39 10.76 -7.94 12.85
C VAL A 39 10.63 -8.06 11.34
N CYS A 40 10.13 -9.21 10.89
CA CYS A 40 9.89 -9.48 9.48
C CYS A 40 8.60 -10.30 9.37
N THR A 41 7.47 -9.61 9.27
CA THR A 41 6.14 -10.23 9.31
C THR A 41 5.53 -10.49 7.95
N ASP A 42 6.25 -10.12 6.88
CA ASP A 42 5.78 -10.25 5.50
C ASP A 42 4.43 -9.54 5.27
N ASN A 43 4.45 -8.24 5.20
CA ASN A 43 3.29 -7.43 4.84
C ASN A 43 3.64 -6.47 3.69
N MET A 44 2.63 -5.93 3.02
CA MET A 44 2.82 -5.02 1.90
C MET A 44 2.92 -3.55 2.33
N THR A 45 2.36 -3.22 3.48
CA THR A 45 2.18 -1.83 3.92
C THR A 45 3.47 -1.22 4.47
N TRP A 46 4.12 -1.83 5.45
CA TRP A 46 5.34 -1.30 6.09
C TRP A 46 6.57 -1.37 5.16
N PRO A 47 6.99 -2.55 4.67
CA PRO A 47 8.12 -2.64 3.75
C PRO A 47 7.87 -1.91 2.42
N GLY A 48 6.61 -1.65 2.05
CA GLY A 48 6.24 -0.82 0.91
C GLY A 48 6.86 0.58 0.92
N ALA A 49 7.23 1.07 2.12
CA ALA A 49 7.99 2.31 2.28
C ALA A 49 9.26 2.34 1.41
N TYR A 50 9.88 1.19 1.14
CA TYR A 50 11.05 1.07 0.28
C TYR A 50 10.82 1.68 -1.11
N LEU A 51 9.68 1.35 -1.74
CA LEU A 51 9.33 1.88 -3.06
C LEU A 51 8.74 3.30 -2.96
N ILE A 52 7.91 3.54 -1.95
CA ILE A 52 7.23 4.83 -1.76
C ILE A 52 8.23 5.96 -1.52
N ILE A 53 9.27 5.71 -0.71
CA ILE A 53 10.33 6.70 -0.44
C ILE A 53 11.17 6.95 -1.70
N ALA A 54 11.54 5.91 -2.45
CA ALA A 54 12.27 6.08 -3.70
C ALA A 54 11.48 6.91 -4.72
N ASN A 55 10.16 6.67 -4.82
CA ASN A 55 9.27 7.49 -5.64
C ASN A 55 9.20 8.94 -5.15
N MET A 56 9.07 9.15 -3.83
CA MET A 56 9.05 10.47 -3.21
C MET A 56 10.33 11.26 -3.52
N LEU A 57 11.50 10.64 -3.43
CA LEU A 57 12.79 11.27 -3.75
C LEU A 57 12.82 11.72 -5.22
N TYR A 58 12.26 10.91 -6.11
CA TYR A 58 12.17 11.28 -7.52
C TYR A 58 11.16 12.41 -7.76
N ASP A 59 9.97 12.34 -7.18
CA ASP A 59 8.91 13.31 -7.40
C ASP A 59 9.23 14.70 -6.81
N GLN A 60 9.85 14.73 -5.62
CA GLN A 60 10.12 15.99 -4.91
C GLN A 60 11.48 16.59 -5.22
N PHE A 61 12.49 15.77 -5.46
CA PHE A 61 13.87 16.23 -5.62
C PHE A 61 14.47 15.93 -7.00
N GLY A 62 13.73 15.25 -7.89
CA GLY A 62 14.21 14.83 -9.21
C GLY A 62 15.28 13.72 -9.14
N ASP A 63 15.53 13.16 -7.97
CA ASP A 63 16.58 12.17 -7.75
C ASP A 63 16.12 10.76 -8.11
N LYS A 64 16.53 10.30 -9.29
CA LYS A 64 16.26 8.94 -9.78
C LYS A 64 17.31 7.91 -9.35
N GLN A 65 18.44 8.33 -8.77
CA GLN A 65 19.56 7.43 -8.44
C GLN A 65 19.15 6.35 -7.44
N PRO A 66 18.39 6.64 -6.37
CA PRO A 66 17.89 5.60 -5.47
C PRO A 66 17.03 4.54 -6.19
N ILE A 67 16.19 4.95 -7.14
CA ILE A 67 15.39 4.00 -7.93
C ILE A 67 16.31 3.07 -8.73
N ILE A 68 17.27 3.62 -9.48
CA ILE A 68 18.16 2.84 -10.33
C ILE A 68 19.02 1.89 -9.47
N LYS A 69 19.55 2.38 -8.37
CA LYS A 69 20.42 1.61 -7.44
C LYS A 69 19.68 0.43 -6.83
N HIS A 70 18.48 0.68 -6.32
CA HIS A 70 17.74 -0.30 -5.51
C HIS A 70 16.71 -1.13 -6.31
N TYR A 71 16.56 -0.86 -7.62
CA TYR A 71 15.60 -1.58 -8.46
C TYR A 71 15.70 -3.11 -8.37
N PRO A 72 16.90 -3.74 -8.43
CA PRO A 72 17.00 -5.20 -8.34
C PRO A 72 16.49 -5.75 -6.99
N SER A 73 16.78 -5.05 -5.90
CA SER A 73 16.36 -5.40 -4.55
C SER A 73 14.85 -5.25 -4.37
N MET A 74 14.26 -4.15 -4.85
CA MET A 74 12.81 -3.93 -4.85
C MET A 74 12.08 -4.99 -5.67
N LYS A 75 12.58 -5.32 -6.86
CA LYS A 75 12.03 -6.39 -7.71
C LYS A 75 12.08 -7.75 -7.02
N LYS A 76 13.18 -8.05 -6.32
CA LYS A 76 13.36 -9.29 -5.56
C LYS A 76 12.32 -9.41 -4.44
N TRP A 77 12.05 -8.32 -3.71
CA TRP A 77 11.01 -8.31 -2.68
C TRP A 77 9.60 -8.47 -3.26
N MET A 78 9.25 -7.73 -4.31
CA MET A 78 7.94 -7.85 -4.96
C MET A 78 7.69 -9.29 -5.45
N ARG A 79 8.73 -9.92 -6.01
CA ARG A 79 8.65 -11.32 -6.43
C ARG A 79 8.47 -12.26 -5.24
N TYR A 80 9.25 -12.07 -4.17
CA TYR A 80 9.12 -12.87 -2.94
C TYR A 80 7.69 -12.83 -2.39
N MET A 81 7.11 -11.64 -2.28
CA MET A 81 5.74 -11.48 -1.79
C MET A 81 4.72 -12.17 -2.71
N LYS A 82 4.86 -11.99 -4.01
CA LYS A 82 4.01 -12.64 -5.00
C LYS A 82 4.09 -14.15 -4.91
N ASP A 83 5.29 -14.72 -4.99
CA ASP A 83 5.51 -16.18 -5.04
C ASP A 83 5.00 -16.88 -3.77
N LYS A 84 5.00 -16.18 -2.63
CA LYS A 84 4.65 -16.75 -1.34
C LYS A 84 3.18 -16.55 -0.94
N TYR A 85 2.58 -15.42 -1.31
CA TYR A 85 1.30 -14.99 -0.75
C TYR A 85 0.23 -14.62 -1.76
N MET A 86 0.53 -14.63 -3.05
CA MET A 86 -0.50 -14.33 -4.06
C MET A 86 -1.25 -15.59 -4.47
N VAL A 87 -2.57 -15.54 -4.39
CA VAL A 87 -3.48 -16.60 -4.84
C VAL A 87 -4.51 -15.96 -5.75
N ASP A 88 -4.64 -16.44 -6.98
CA ASP A 88 -5.59 -15.94 -7.99
C ASP A 88 -5.54 -14.39 -8.11
N HIS A 89 -4.35 -13.84 -8.19
CA HIS A 89 -4.06 -12.40 -8.25
C HIS A 89 -4.51 -11.58 -7.03
N ILE A 90 -4.82 -12.23 -5.92
CA ILE A 90 -5.12 -11.60 -4.64
C ILE A 90 -3.94 -11.81 -3.68
N MET A 91 -3.36 -10.73 -3.16
CA MET A 91 -2.35 -10.79 -2.11
C MET A 91 -3.03 -11.11 -0.78
N THR A 92 -2.84 -12.31 -0.28
CA THR A 92 -3.58 -12.81 0.90
C THR A 92 -3.00 -12.34 2.23
N LYS A 93 -1.82 -11.72 2.20
CA LYS A 93 -1.05 -11.38 3.41
C LYS A 93 -0.99 -9.87 3.65
N ASP A 94 -1.42 -9.48 4.81
CA ASP A 94 -1.02 -8.31 5.57
C ASP A 94 -1.01 -8.69 7.05
N ASN A 95 -0.25 -8.00 7.90
CA ASN A 95 -0.09 -8.40 9.29
C ASN A 95 -0.67 -7.40 10.28
N PHE A 96 -0.48 -6.10 10.02
CA PHE A 96 -0.86 -5.07 10.98
C PHE A 96 -2.25 -4.47 10.72
N GLY A 97 -2.83 -4.77 9.57
CA GLY A 97 -4.11 -4.17 9.19
C GLY A 97 -4.00 -2.67 9.00
N ASP A 98 -5.11 -1.97 9.10
CA ASP A 98 -5.13 -0.50 9.18
C ASP A 98 -4.83 -0.07 10.62
N TRP A 99 -3.56 -0.10 10.98
CA TRP A 99 -3.07 0.03 12.35
C TRP A 99 -3.48 1.35 12.99
N CYS A 100 -3.69 1.34 14.31
CA CYS A 100 -4.18 2.48 15.10
C CYS A 100 -5.57 2.94 14.67
N MET A 101 -6.44 2.03 14.26
CA MET A 101 -7.86 2.35 14.02
C MET A 101 -8.46 2.97 15.28
N PRO A 102 -9.12 4.14 15.20
CA PRO A 102 -9.70 4.80 16.36
C PRO A 102 -10.63 3.88 17.14
N PRO A 103 -10.49 3.79 18.49
CA PRO A 103 -11.26 2.87 19.31
C PRO A 103 -12.70 3.35 19.51
N GLU A 104 -13.59 2.41 19.84
CA GLU A 104 -15.00 2.68 20.16
C GLU A 104 -15.17 3.32 21.54
N SER A 105 -14.20 3.09 22.44
CA SER A 105 -14.20 3.64 23.80
C SER A 105 -12.79 4.00 24.27
N PRO A 106 -12.64 4.90 25.26
CA PRO A 106 -11.35 5.35 25.77
C PRO A 106 -10.50 4.25 26.40
N GLU A 107 -11.12 3.14 26.83
CA GLU A 107 -10.43 2.00 27.45
C GLU A 107 -9.71 1.12 26.44
N LEU A 108 -10.01 1.28 25.16
CA LEU A 108 -9.38 0.51 24.08
C LEU A 108 -8.24 1.32 23.45
N ILE A 109 -7.13 0.65 23.15
CA ILE A 109 -6.02 1.27 22.39
C ILE A 109 -6.38 1.34 20.91
N HIS A 110 -7.02 0.29 20.38
CA HIS A 110 -7.45 0.18 19.00
C HIS A 110 -8.88 -0.36 18.95
N SER A 111 -9.59 -0.07 17.86
CA SER A 111 -10.90 -0.66 17.60
C SER A 111 -10.85 -2.19 17.65
N LYS A 112 -11.88 -2.77 18.26
CA LYS A 112 -12.16 -4.23 18.25
C LYS A 112 -13.39 -4.58 17.41
N ASP A 113 -14.10 -3.59 16.90
CA ASP A 113 -15.27 -3.76 16.07
C ASP A 113 -14.88 -4.31 14.67
N PRO A 114 -15.31 -5.53 14.29
CA PRO A 114 -15.02 -6.10 12.98
C PRO A 114 -15.48 -5.23 11.81
N SER A 115 -16.53 -4.42 11.99
CA SER A 115 -17.04 -3.51 10.95
C SER A 115 -16.09 -2.36 10.63
N ARG A 116 -15.11 -2.11 11.50
CA ARG A 116 -14.05 -1.08 11.34
C ARG A 116 -12.73 -1.67 10.86
N ILE A 117 -12.58 -2.99 10.89
CA ILE A 117 -11.33 -3.68 10.54
C ILE A 117 -11.36 -4.03 9.06
N THR A 118 -10.42 -3.47 8.30
CA THR A 118 -10.24 -3.80 6.88
C THR A 118 -9.53 -5.15 6.76
N GLU A 119 -10.03 -6.02 5.88
CA GLU A 119 -9.44 -7.34 5.63
C GLU A 119 -7.98 -7.24 5.19
N ALA A 120 -7.13 -8.14 5.72
CA ALA A 120 -5.72 -8.23 5.36
C ALA A 120 -5.49 -8.35 3.84
N ALA A 121 -6.31 -9.16 3.17
CA ALA A 121 -6.20 -9.34 1.73
C ALA A 121 -6.60 -8.10 0.92
N VAL A 122 -7.49 -7.25 1.43
CA VAL A 122 -7.82 -5.96 0.82
C VAL A 122 -6.62 -5.02 0.90
N LEU A 123 -6.01 -4.88 2.08
CA LEU A 123 -4.81 -4.05 2.29
C LEU A 123 -3.63 -4.57 1.47
N GLY A 124 -3.33 -5.85 1.58
CA GLY A 124 -2.23 -6.48 0.85
C GLY A 124 -2.38 -6.29 -0.67
N THR A 125 -3.59 -6.51 -1.21
CA THR A 125 -3.83 -6.42 -2.66
C THR A 125 -3.80 -4.99 -3.17
N THR A 126 -4.40 -4.03 -2.47
CA THR A 126 -4.38 -2.62 -2.87
C THR A 126 -2.95 -2.06 -2.86
N PHE A 127 -2.14 -2.40 -1.84
CA PHE A 127 -0.74 -2.00 -1.80
C PHE A 127 0.10 -2.73 -2.85
N TYR A 128 -0.08 -4.03 -3.05
CA TYR A 128 0.63 -4.74 -4.12
C TYR A 128 0.35 -4.12 -5.50
N TYR A 129 -0.90 -3.77 -5.79
CA TYR A 129 -1.28 -3.06 -7.02
C TYR A 129 -0.58 -1.72 -7.14
N TYR A 130 -0.64 -0.89 -6.09
CA TYR A 130 0.02 0.41 -6.06
C TYR A 130 1.53 0.30 -6.29
N LEU A 131 2.19 -0.58 -5.55
CA LEU A 131 3.63 -0.80 -5.66
C LEU A 131 4.03 -1.40 -7.00
N SER A 132 3.20 -2.26 -7.60
CA SER A 132 3.43 -2.77 -8.97
C SER A 132 3.41 -1.64 -10.00
N ASN A 133 2.52 -0.66 -9.86
CA ASN A 133 2.51 0.53 -10.73
C ASN A 133 3.76 1.41 -10.52
N LEU A 134 4.28 1.52 -9.29
CA LEU A 134 5.59 2.15 -9.07
C LEU A 134 6.70 1.36 -9.77
N MET A 135 6.68 0.01 -9.71
CA MET A 135 7.67 -0.83 -10.38
C MET A 135 7.63 -0.70 -11.90
N VAL A 136 6.45 -0.44 -12.52
CA VAL A 136 6.37 -0.10 -13.96
C VAL A 136 7.23 1.14 -14.27
N ARG A 137 7.06 2.21 -13.48
CA ARG A 137 7.83 3.45 -13.60
C ARG A 137 9.31 3.23 -13.33
N PHE A 138 9.64 2.50 -12.28
CA PHE A 138 11.02 2.22 -11.86
C PHE A 138 11.78 1.37 -12.86
N ALA A 139 11.13 0.35 -13.42
CA ALA A 139 11.70 -0.48 -14.47
C ALA A 139 12.07 0.35 -15.71
N ALA A 140 11.20 1.28 -16.11
CA ALA A 140 11.48 2.18 -17.23
C ALA A 140 12.68 3.10 -16.93
N LEU A 141 12.74 3.69 -15.72
CA LEU A 141 13.84 4.56 -15.30
C LEU A 141 15.17 3.81 -15.15
N ALA A 142 15.13 2.55 -14.73
CA ALA A 142 16.29 1.69 -14.53
C ALA A 142 16.74 0.95 -15.81
N GLY A 143 16.02 1.11 -16.94
CA GLY A 143 16.39 0.51 -18.23
C GLY A 143 15.94 -0.94 -18.41
N TYR A 144 14.86 -1.37 -17.75
CA TYR A 144 14.29 -2.72 -17.85
C TYR A 144 12.89 -2.70 -18.49
N PRO A 145 12.74 -2.40 -19.79
CA PRO A 145 11.41 -2.23 -20.41
C PRO A 145 10.54 -3.49 -20.38
N GLN A 146 11.15 -4.69 -20.43
CA GLN A 146 10.41 -5.94 -20.32
C GLN A 146 9.79 -6.13 -18.94
N ASP A 147 10.50 -5.72 -17.88
CA ASP A 147 9.96 -5.76 -16.53
C ASP A 147 8.80 -4.77 -16.36
N ALA A 148 8.90 -3.58 -16.96
CA ALA A 148 7.82 -2.61 -16.95
C ALA A 148 6.53 -3.18 -17.55
N GLU A 149 6.66 -3.89 -18.67
CA GLU A 149 5.50 -4.55 -19.32
C GLU A 149 4.95 -5.69 -18.45
N ASN A 150 5.82 -6.49 -17.82
CA ASN A 150 5.40 -7.58 -16.94
C ASN A 150 4.65 -7.04 -15.70
N PHE A 151 5.15 -5.98 -15.05
CA PHE A 151 4.46 -5.37 -13.91
C PHE A 151 3.13 -4.72 -14.32
N ARG A 152 3.05 -4.14 -15.52
CA ARG A 152 1.79 -3.58 -16.04
C ARG A 152 0.73 -4.67 -16.21
N LYS A 153 1.06 -5.76 -16.88
CA LYS A 153 0.15 -6.89 -17.07
C LYS A 153 -0.30 -7.48 -15.73
N GLU A 154 0.63 -7.64 -14.81
CA GLU A 154 0.33 -8.14 -13.47
C GLU A 154 -0.63 -7.21 -12.72
N SER A 155 -0.38 -5.89 -12.76
CA SER A 155 -1.25 -4.93 -12.07
C SER A 155 -2.68 -4.93 -12.62
N GLU A 156 -2.86 -5.09 -13.93
CA GLU A 156 -4.20 -5.20 -14.52
C GLU A 156 -4.92 -6.47 -14.04
N LEU A 157 -4.25 -7.62 -14.03
CA LEU A 157 -4.84 -8.87 -13.52
C LEU A 157 -5.22 -8.76 -12.03
N VAL A 158 -4.37 -8.13 -11.22
CA VAL A 158 -4.65 -7.86 -9.81
C VAL A 158 -5.88 -6.95 -9.66
N LYS A 159 -5.98 -5.90 -10.46
CA LYS A 159 -7.13 -4.99 -10.44
C LYS A 159 -8.43 -5.69 -10.84
N GLU A 160 -8.40 -6.51 -11.88
CA GLU A 160 -9.56 -7.30 -12.32
C GLU A 160 -10.02 -8.29 -11.24
N ALA A 161 -9.09 -9.07 -10.68
CA ALA A 161 -9.39 -10.03 -9.61
C ALA A 161 -9.93 -9.33 -8.35
N PHE A 162 -9.33 -8.19 -7.98
CA PHE A 162 -9.77 -7.40 -6.82
C PHE A 162 -11.19 -6.88 -6.99
N ASN A 163 -11.51 -6.28 -8.13
CA ASN A 163 -12.86 -5.79 -8.41
C ASN A 163 -13.88 -6.94 -8.47
N SER A 164 -13.53 -8.05 -9.14
CA SER A 164 -14.40 -9.23 -9.20
C SER A 164 -14.74 -9.79 -7.82
N LYS A 165 -13.78 -9.74 -6.89
CA LYS A 165 -13.94 -10.34 -5.56
C LYS A 165 -14.57 -9.41 -4.54
N TYR A 166 -14.21 -8.11 -4.56
CA TYR A 166 -14.48 -7.20 -3.44
C TYR A 166 -15.44 -6.06 -3.77
N LEU A 167 -15.65 -5.72 -5.04
CA LEU A 167 -16.58 -4.65 -5.38
C LEU A 167 -18.03 -5.14 -5.35
N HIS A 168 -18.82 -4.60 -4.45
CA HIS A 168 -20.28 -4.79 -4.40
C HIS A 168 -20.94 -3.80 -5.37
N THR A 169 -21.16 -4.25 -6.60
CA THR A 169 -21.64 -3.38 -7.71
C THR A 169 -23.01 -2.74 -7.46
N GLU A 170 -23.89 -3.42 -6.74
CA GLU A 170 -25.23 -2.86 -6.42
C GLU A 170 -25.16 -1.78 -5.35
N LEU A 171 -24.21 -1.88 -4.42
CA LEU A 171 -24.09 -1.01 -3.25
C LEU A 171 -22.96 0.01 -3.40
N GLY A 172 -22.02 -0.19 -4.33
CA GLY A 172 -20.95 0.73 -4.63
C GLY A 172 -19.90 0.87 -3.52
N TYR A 173 -19.48 -0.25 -2.91
CA TYR A 173 -18.40 -0.26 -1.93
C TYR A 173 -17.57 -1.53 -2.02
N TYR A 174 -16.42 -1.56 -1.33
CA TYR A 174 -15.50 -2.68 -1.30
C TYR A 174 -15.56 -3.45 0.02
N SER A 175 -15.49 -4.79 -0.08
CA SER A 175 -15.37 -5.72 1.06
C SER A 175 -16.46 -5.45 2.12
N ASN A 176 -16.08 -5.23 3.37
CA ASN A 176 -16.99 -4.91 4.48
C ASN A 176 -17.30 -3.41 4.63
N ASN A 177 -17.11 -2.63 3.57
CA ASN A 177 -17.42 -1.20 3.53
C ASN A 177 -16.67 -0.34 4.57
N THR A 178 -15.45 -0.70 4.94
CA THR A 178 -14.62 0.22 5.75
C THR A 178 -14.23 1.44 4.91
N VAL A 179 -14.06 2.59 5.57
CA VAL A 179 -13.57 3.80 4.89
C VAL A 179 -12.22 3.53 4.25
N THR A 180 -11.34 2.77 4.93
CA THR A 180 -10.02 2.39 4.42
C THR A 180 -10.10 1.54 3.15
N ALA A 181 -10.95 0.51 3.09
CA ALA A 181 -11.10 -0.30 1.89
C ALA A 181 -11.53 0.53 0.68
N ASN A 182 -12.50 1.43 0.87
CA ASN A 182 -13.02 2.28 -0.19
C ASN A 182 -12.01 3.36 -0.62
N ILE A 183 -11.37 4.05 0.34
CA ILE A 183 -10.45 5.15 0.03
C ILE A 183 -9.17 4.67 -0.67
N LEU A 184 -8.58 3.53 -0.24
CA LEU A 184 -7.41 2.96 -0.90
C LEU A 184 -7.74 2.52 -2.32
N SER A 185 -8.92 1.90 -2.54
CA SER A 185 -9.36 1.51 -3.87
C SER A 185 -9.51 2.71 -4.82
N LEU A 186 -10.06 3.84 -4.32
CA LEU A 186 -10.13 5.09 -5.08
C LEU A 186 -8.76 5.71 -5.32
N ARG A 187 -7.98 5.87 -4.25
CA ARG A 187 -6.68 6.56 -4.28
C ARG A 187 -5.70 5.90 -5.23
N PHE A 188 -5.68 4.57 -5.26
CA PHE A 188 -4.78 3.81 -6.12
C PHE A 188 -5.33 3.57 -7.54
N GLY A 189 -6.53 4.07 -7.86
CA GLY A 189 -7.09 3.98 -9.20
C GLY A 189 -7.63 2.59 -9.55
N MET A 190 -8.01 1.80 -8.55
CA MET A 190 -8.58 0.47 -8.77
C MET A 190 -10.06 0.49 -9.13
N VAL A 191 -10.79 1.51 -8.66
CA VAL A 191 -12.24 1.62 -8.88
C VAL A 191 -12.55 1.86 -10.36
N PRO A 192 -13.42 1.04 -11.00
CA PRO A 192 -13.87 1.31 -12.37
C PRO A 192 -14.62 2.66 -12.43
N GLU A 193 -14.49 3.36 -13.56
CA GLU A 193 -15.00 4.72 -13.72
C GLU A 193 -16.48 4.88 -13.32
N ALA A 194 -17.30 3.92 -13.74
CA ALA A 194 -18.75 3.92 -13.44
C ALA A 194 -19.09 3.88 -11.93
N TYR A 195 -18.17 3.47 -11.09
CA TYR A 195 -18.39 3.32 -9.63
C TYR A 195 -17.70 4.36 -8.79
N LYS A 196 -16.82 5.21 -9.34
CA LYS A 196 -16.04 6.18 -8.57
C LYS A 196 -16.92 7.10 -7.72
N GLU A 197 -17.97 7.65 -8.31
CA GLU A 197 -18.85 8.58 -7.59
C GLU A 197 -19.61 7.89 -6.45
N VAL A 198 -20.15 6.71 -6.66
CA VAL A 198 -20.89 6.00 -5.63
C VAL A 198 -19.98 5.50 -4.51
N VAL A 199 -18.78 5.03 -4.81
CA VAL A 199 -17.77 4.65 -3.81
C VAL A 199 -17.35 5.86 -2.98
N PHE A 200 -17.11 7.01 -3.61
CA PHE A 200 -16.80 8.25 -2.88
C PHE A 200 -17.97 8.69 -1.98
N ARG A 201 -19.19 8.62 -2.48
CA ARG A 201 -20.38 8.93 -1.68
C ARG A 201 -20.51 8.02 -0.46
N ASN A 202 -20.25 6.73 -0.60
CA ASN A 202 -20.22 5.78 0.52
C ASN A 202 -19.19 6.16 1.58
N ILE A 203 -17.99 6.63 1.19
CA ILE A 203 -16.98 7.12 2.14
C ILE A 203 -17.52 8.31 2.92
N VAL A 204 -18.10 9.30 2.23
CA VAL A 204 -18.66 10.51 2.86
C VAL A 204 -19.80 10.15 3.80
N GLU A 205 -20.78 9.36 3.33
CA GLU A 205 -21.92 8.97 4.13
C GLU A 205 -21.52 8.19 5.38
N LYS A 206 -20.62 7.22 5.23
CA LYS A 206 -20.12 6.44 6.35
C LYS A 206 -19.39 7.32 7.36
N THR A 207 -18.51 8.21 6.90
CA THR A 207 -17.81 9.15 7.78
C THR A 207 -18.78 10.06 8.52
N MET A 208 -19.78 10.61 7.84
CA MET A 208 -20.72 11.56 8.44
C MET A 208 -21.78 10.90 9.32
N LYS A 209 -22.31 9.72 8.91
CA LYS A 209 -23.41 9.07 9.63
C LYS A 209 -22.93 8.11 10.73
N ASP A 210 -21.94 7.22 10.40
CA ASP A 210 -21.50 6.17 11.32
C ASP A 210 -20.45 6.69 12.30
N PHE A 211 -19.66 7.69 11.90
CA PHE A 211 -18.54 8.23 12.68
C PHE A 211 -18.71 9.70 13.06
N ASN A 212 -19.90 10.31 12.86
CA ASN A 212 -20.20 11.69 13.24
C ASN A 212 -19.18 12.73 12.71
N GLY A 213 -18.65 12.52 11.50
CA GLY A 213 -17.64 13.37 10.89
C GLY A 213 -16.21 13.15 11.43
N HIS A 214 -16.00 12.17 12.28
CA HIS A 214 -14.66 11.83 12.79
C HIS A 214 -13.90 10.91 11.85
N VAL A 215 -12.58 10.98 11.91
CA VAL A 215 -11.68 10.06 11.19
C VAL A 215 -11.95 8.61 11.65
N SER A 216 -12.16 7.75 10.68
CA SER A 216 -12.46 6.32 10.89
C SER A 216 -11.49 5.41 10.13
N THR A 217 -10.25 5.86 9.93
CA THR A 217 -9.15 5.11 9.36
C THR A 217 -7.99 5.05 10.33
N GLY A 218 -7.20 4.00 10.26
CA GLY A 218 -5.90 3.94 10.93
C GLY A 218 -4.79 4.60 10.11
N LEU A 219 -3.54 4.26 10.42
CA LEU A 219 -2.35 4.86 9.79
C LEU A 219 -2.26 4.60 8.29
N VAL A 220 -2.77 3.47 7.82
CA VAL A 220 -2.69 3.08 6.40
C VAL A 220 -3.69 3.88 5.56
N GLY A 221 -4.89 4.06 6.06
CA GLY A 221 -5.96 4.77 5.35
C GLY A 221 -5.86 6.29 5.42
N ILE A 222 -5.36 6.86 6.53
CA ILE A 222 -5.44 8.30 6.79
C ILE A 222 -4.72 9.16 5.74
N LEU A 223 -3.58 8.72 5.23
CA LEU A 223 -2.83 9.45 4.20
C LEU A 223 -3.55 9.50 2.85
N SER A 224 -4.61 8.73 2.70
CA SER A 224 -5.44 8.70 1.49
C SER A 224 -6.72 9.54 1.62
N LEU A 225 -7.04 10.01 2.85
CA LEU A 225 -8.15 10.92 3.12
C LEU A 225 -7.77 12.39 2.93
N ILE A 226 -6.48 12.71 2.93
CA ILE A 226 -5.92 14.05 2.73
C ILE A 226 -5.49 14.18 1.27
#